data_ce72c0a6b9ec1c89eb24cd55ec121426
#
_entry.id   ce72c0a6b9ec1c89eb24cd55ec121426
#
_cell.length_a   1.000
_cell.length_b   1.000
_cell.length_c   1.000
_cell.angle_alpha   90.00
_cell.angle_beta   90.00
_cell.angle_gamma   90.00
#
_symmetry.space_group_name_H-M   'P 1'
#
loop_
_entity.id
_entity.type
_entity.pdbx_description
1 polymer ?
#
loop_
_entity_poly.entity_id
_entity_poly.type
_entity_poly.pdbx_seq_one_letter_code
_entity_poly.pdbx_strand_id
1 'polypeptide(L)'
;MNMSILSRADLVRELLAPAVCASSALPLHVSDAVAHMGNLPETELAHRLDVARELLLRDLREQMCNSPVMSSPQVLRDWLRLHCAGLQHEVFLVIYLDAHHRLIEAEELFRGTLTQTSVYPREVVKGALTRNAAALAL
;
A
#
# COMPACT_ATOMS: atom_id res chain seq x y z
N MET A 1 -4.42 -6.93 -12.78
CA MET A 1 -4.00 -5.58 -13.25
C MET A 1 -3.04 -5.02 -12.22
N ASN A 2 -1.89 -4.47 -12.61
CA ASN A 2 -0.91 -3.97 -11.64
C ASN A 2 -1.32 -2.57 -11.17
N MET A 3 -1.89 -2.46 -9.97
CA MET A 3 -2.41 -1.21 -9.37
C MET A 3 -1.32 -0.15 -9.17
N SER A 4 -0.06 -0.56 -9.00
CA SER A 4 1.06 0.36 -8.75
C SER A 4 1.37 1.31 -9.92
N ILE A 5 0.92 0.97 -11.14
CA ILE A 5 1.16 1.74 -12.37
C ILE A 5 0.09 2.84 -12.58
N LEU A 6 -1.09 2.68 -11.99
CA LEU A 6 -2.22 3.62 -12.17
C LEU A 6 -1.96 4.94 -11.44
N SER A 7 -2.42 6.04 -12.04
CA SER A 7 -2.40 7.34 -11.36
C SER A 7 -3.40 7.37 -10.19
N ARG A 8 -3.21 8.32 -9.24
CA ARG A 8 -4.16 8.51 -8.14
C ARG A 8 -5.59 8.79 -8.67
N ALA A 9 -5.70 9.60 -9.72
CA ALA A 9 -6.99 9.94 -10.32
C ALA A 9 -7.67 8.72 -10.95
N ASP A 10 -6.90 7.83 -11.58
CA ASP A 10 -7.44 6.59 -12.16
C ASP A 10 -7.90 5.62 -11.08
N LEU A 11 -7.15 5.48 -9.98
CA LEU A 11 -7.55 4.66 -8.84
C LEU A 11 -8.85 5.18 -8.19
N VAL A 12 -8.98 6.49 -8.01
CA VAL A 12 -10.21 7.10 -7.48
C VAL A 12 -11.37 6.86 -8.45
N ARG A 13 -11.16 6.99 -9.75
CA ARG A 13 -12.18 6.71 -10.76
C ARG A 13 -12.62 5.25 -10.72
N GLU A 14 -11.67 4.33 -10.60
CA GLU A 14 -11.94 2.89 -10.50
C GLU A 14 -12.74 2.55 -9.24
N LEU A 15 -12.36 3.14 -8.10
CA LEU A 15 -13.06 2.93 -6.82
C LEU A 15 -14.50 3.42 -6.86
N LEU A 16 -14.73 4.58 -7.51
CA LEU A 16 -16.04 5.23 -7.61
C LEU A 16 -16.84 4.78 -8.84
N ALA A 17 -16.27 3.97 -9.72
CA ALA A 17 -16.98 3.47 -10.89
C ALA A 17 -18.27 2.75 -10.46
N PRO A 18 -19.41 3.00 -11.14
CA PRO A 18 -20.63 2.27 -10.84
C PRO A 18 -20.39 0.78 -11.08
N ALA A 19 -20.87 -0.05 -10.16
CA ALA A 19 -20.82 -1.51 -10.35
C ALA A 19 -21.54 -1.85 -11.65
N VAL A 20 -20.87 -2.53 -12.56
CA VAL A 20 -21.48 -3.00 -13.81
C VAL A 20 -22.41 -4.15 -13.47
N CYS A 21 -23.62 -3.81 -13.02
CA CYS A 21 -24.69 -4.79 -12.94
C CYS A 21 -25.14 -5.08 -14.39
N ALA A 22 -25.13 -6.33 -14.77
CA ALA A 22 -25.60 -6.81 -16.08
C ALA A 22 -27.13 -6.63 -16.29
N SER A 23 -27.76 -5.73 -15.54
CA SER A 23 -29.17 -5.39 -15.63
C SER A 23 -29.32 -3.97 -16.20
N SER A 24 -29.96 -3.85 -17.33
CA SER A 24 -30.18 -2.64 -18.12
C SER A 24 -31.21 -1.67 -17.51
N ALA A 25 -31.50 -1.74 -16.22
CA ALA A 25 -32.43 -0.83 -15.55
C ALA A 25 -31.65 0.17 -14.70
N LEU A 26 -31.76 1.46 -15.00
CA LEU A 26 -31.28 2.55 -14.16
C LEU A 26 -32.01 2.51 -12.82
N PRO A 27 -31.29 2.56 -11.67
CA PRO A 27 -31.93 2.60 -10.36
C PRO A 27 -32.70 3.91 -10.22
N LEU A 28 -34.01 3.83 -9.97
CA LEU A 28 -34.89 4.97 -9.82
C LEU A 28 -34.90 5.60 -8.42
N HIS A 29 -34.22 4.94 -7.43
CA HIS A 29 -34.19 5.41 -6.05
C HIS A 29 -32.84 5.13 -5.35
N VAL A 30 -32.47 6.01 -4.40
CA VAL A 30 -31.23 5.88 -3.59
C VAL A 30 -31.23 4.58 -2.77
N SER A 31 -32.38 4.08 -2.35
CA SER A 31 -32.54 2.80 -1.65
C SER A 31 -32.10 1.60 -2.50
N ASP A 32 -32.33 1.67 -3.81
CA ASP A 32 -31.98 0.60 -4.75
C ASP A 32 -30.46 0.56 -4.97
N ALA A 33 -29.80 1.72 -4.94
CA ALA A 33 -28.35 1.82 -5.04
C ALA A 33 -27.65 1.17 -3.83
N VAL A 34 -28.18 1.37 -2.62
CA VAL A 34 -27.66 0.76 -1.38
C VAL A 34 -27.89 -0.76 -1.38
N ALA A 35 -29.05 -1.22 -1.85
CA ALA A 35 -29.33 -2.66 -1.98
C ALA A 35 -28.42 -3.34 -3.03
N HIS A 36 -28.04 -2.62 -4.09
CA HIS A 36 -27.10 -3.12 -5.10
C HIS A 36 -25.67 -3.21 -4.60
N MET A 37 -25.23 -2.37 -3.65
CA MET A 37 -23.91 -2.47 -3.04
C MET A 37 -23.73 -3.76 -2.21
N GLY A 38 -24.81 -4.34 -1.66
CA GLY A 38 -24.78 -5.62 -0.94
C GLY A 38 -24.66 -6.85 -1.84
N ASN A 39 -24.75 -6.69 -3.15
CA ASN A 39 -24.79 -7.81 -4.11
C ASN A 39 -23.68 -7.73 -5.17
N LEU A 40 -22.54 -7.07 -4.83
CA LEU A 40 -21.38 -7.04 -5.71
C LEU A 40 -20.81 -8.47 -5.86
N PRO A 41 -20.42 -8.90 -7.07
CA PRO A 41 -19.65 -10.12 -7.25
C PRO A 41 -18.40 -10.08 -6.35
N GLU A 42 -18.04 -11.18 -5.74
CA GLU A 42 -16.89 -11.28 -4.83
C GLU A 42 -15.59 -10.77 -5.49
N THR A 43 -15.43 -11.02 -6.78
CA THR A 43 -14.32 -10.53 -7.60
C THR A 43 -14.28 -9.00 -7.72
N GLU A 44 -15.44 -8.36 -7.86
CA GLU A 44 -15.55 -6.90 -7.96
C GLU A 44 -15.26 -6.25 -6.58
N LEU A 45 -15.77 -6.84 -5.51
CA LEU A 45 -15.48 -6.37 -4.15
C LEU A 45 -13.99 -6.49 -3.84
N ALA A 46 -13.38 -7.63 -4.15
CA ALA A 46 -11.94 -7.84 -3.95
C ALA A 46 -11.12 -6.79 -4.73
N HIS A 47 -11.47 -6.54 -5.99
CA HIS A 47 -10.80 -5.53 -6.81
C HIS A 47 -10.90 -4.14 -6.19
N ARG A 48 -12.08 -3.71 -5.73
CA ARG A 48 -12.27 -2.40 -5.07
C ARG A 48 -11.51 -2.28 -3.77
N LEU A 49 -11.41 -3.35 -3.00
CA LEU A 49 -10.61 -3.38 -1.78
C LEU A 49 -9.12 -3.23 -2.10
N ASP A 50 -8.61 -3.85 -3.16
CA ASP A 50 -7.23 -3.70 -3.62
C ASP A 50 -6.94 -2.27 -4.07
N VAL A 51 -7.86 -1.64 -4.81
CA VAL A 51 -7.75 -0.23 -5.21
C VAL A 51 -7.73 0.70 -3.99
N ALA A 52 -8.63 0.48 -3.03
CA ALA A 52 -8.69 1.26 -1.80
C ALA A 52 -7.40 1.09 -0.97
N ARG A 53 -6.90 -0.14 -0.87
CA ARG A 53 -5.62 -0.44 -0.21
C ARG A 53 -4.46 0.33 -0.84
N GLU A 54 -4.35 0.31 -2.16
CA GLU A 54 -3.29 1.02 -2.88
C GLU A 54 -3.36 2.54 -2.65
N LEU A 55 -4.56 3.13 -2.65
CA LEU A 55 -4.76 4.56 -2.33
C LEU A 55 -4.28 4.88 -0.92
N LEU A 56 -4.67 4.08 0.08
CA LEU A 56 -4.25 4.27 1.46
C LEU A 56 -2.73 4.14 1.63
N LEU A 57 -2.11 3.16 0.98
CA LEU A 57 -0.64 2.99 1.01
C LEU A 57 0.08 4.22 0.46
N ARG A 58 -0.43 4.83 -0.61
CA ARG A 58 0.14 6.06 -1.19
C ARG A 58 -0.04 7.26 -0.27
N ASP A 59 -1.20 7.43 0.33
CA ASP A 59 -1.47 8.53 1.25
C ASP A 59 -0.59 8.44 2.50
N LEU A 60 -0.44 7.25 3.09
CA LEU A 60 0.43 7.03 4.24
C LEU A 60 1.92 7.25 3.87
N ARG A 61 2.34 6.80 2.69
CA ARG A 61 3.70 7.03 2.19
C ARG A 61 3.97 8.52 2.00
N GLU A 62 3.04 9.27 1.42
CA GLU A 62 3.15 10.72 1.25
C GLU A 62 3.30 11.45 2.60
N GLN A 63 2.53 11.03 3.63
CA GLN A 63 2.68 11.56 4.97
C GLN A 63 4.08 11.30 5.55
N MET A 64 4.64 10.09 5.37
CA MET A 64 5.99 9.75 5.81
C MET A 64 7.09 10.50 5.05
N CYS A 65 6.85 10.88 3.79
CA CYS A 65 7.78 11.72 3.01
C CYS A 65 7.76 13.18 3.46
N ASN A 66 6.59 13.68 3.90
CA ASN A 66 6.40 15.08 4.23
C ASN A 66 6.70 15.41 5.70
N SER A 67 6.68 14.42 6.60
CA SER A 67 6.92 14.59 8.03
C SER A 67 7.87 13.52 8.58
N PRO A 68 8.61 13.82 9.68
CA PRO A 68 9.48 12.83 10.29
C PRO A 68 8.67 11.61 10.75
N VAL A 69 9.11 10.42 10.34
CA VAL A 69 8.46 9.13 10.67
C VAL A 69 8.37 8.92 12.19
N MET A 70 9.37 9.40 12.93
CA MET A 70 9.41 9.31 14.39
C MET A 70 8.39 10.21 15.09
N SER A 71 7.91 11.28 14.42
CA SER A 71 6.87 12.17 14.98
C SER A 71 5.49 11.52 14.94
N SER A 72 5.26 10.57 14.07
CA SER A 72 3.98 9.88 13.91
C SER A 72 4.18 8.38 13.71
N PRO A 73 4.60 7.64 14.75
CA PRO A 73 4.85 6.20 14.65
C PRO A 73 3.61 5.40 14.22
N GLN A 74 2.42 5.96 14.42
CA GLN A 74 1.17 5.32 14.01
C GLN A 74 1.06 5.21 12.48
N VAL A 75 1.43 6.27 11.75
CA VAL A 75 1.41 6.29 10.28
C VAL A 75 2.31 5.17 9.71
N LEU A 76 3.50 5.00 10.29
CA LEU A 76 4.40 3.91 9.91
C LEU A 76 3.79 2.54 10.20
N ARG A 77 3.18 2.35 11.39
CA ARG A 77 2.53 1.08 11.75
C ARG A 77 1.38 0.74 10.81
N ASP A 78 0.56 1.72 10.48
CA ASP A 78 -0.59 1.52 9.60
C ASP A 78 -0.14 1.22 8.16
N TRP A 79 0.91 1.90 7.69
CA TRP A 79 1.53 1.59 6.41
C TRP A 79 2.11 0.16 6.39
N LEU A 80 2.86 -0.24 7.43
CA LEU A 80 3.41 -1.59 7.55
C LEU A 80 2.33 -2.66 7.58
N ARG A 81 1.24 -2.45 8.33
CA ARG A 81 0.11 -3.37 8.39
C ARG A 81 -0.52 -3.57 7.02
N LEU A 82 -0.78 -2.48 6.31
CA LEU A 82 -1.35 -2.55 4.96
C LEU A 82 -0.38 -3.16 3.96
N HIS A 83 0.91 -2.82 4.04
CA HIS A 83 1.94 -3.33 3.14
C HIS A 83 2.13 -4.83 3.30
N CYS A 84 2.22 -5.31 4.54
CA CYS A 84 2.47 -6.72 4.85
C CYS A 84 1.22 -7.60 4.85
N ALA A 85 0.00 -7.04 4.86
CA ALA A 85 -1.24 -7.80 5.01
C ALA A 85 -1.47 -8.90 3.95
N GLY A 86 -0.88 -8.75 2.75
CA GLY A 86 -1.02 -9.72 1.66
C GLY A 86 0.18 -10.66 1.50
N LEU A 87 1.20 -10.54 2.35
CA LEU A 87 2.40 -11.34 2.22
C LEU A 87 2.23 -12.69 2.90
N GLN A 88 2.53 -13.77 2.17
CA GLN A 88 2.49 -15.15 2.66
C GLN A 88 3.86 -15.67 3.13
N HIS A 89 4.86 -14.80 3.17
CA HIS A 89 6.23 -15.13 3.54
C HIS A 89 6.81 -13.99 4.38
N GLU A 90 7.85 -14.30 5.13
CA GLU A 90 8.60 -13.30 5.87
C GLU A 90 9.39 -12.41 4.92
N VAL A 91 9.42 -11.12 5.19
CA VAL A 91 10.21 -10.14 4.44
C VAL A 91 11.10 -9.35 5.40
N PHE A 92 12.31 -9.06 4.96
CA PHE A 92 13.16 -8.09 5.61
C PHE A 92 13.03 -6.76 4.88
N LEU A 93 12.32 -5.83 5.50
CA LEU A 93 12.04 -4.52 4.97
C LEU A 93 13.03 -3.50 5.52
N VAL A 94 13.60 -2.69 4.63
CA VAL A 94 14.48 -1.57 5.01
C VAL A 94 13.80 -0.28 4.62
N ILE A 95 13.69 0.63 5.59
CA ILE A 95 13.14 1.96 5.43
C ILE A 95 14.30 2.95 5.47
N TYR A 96 14.55 3.60 4.35
CA TYR A 96 15.61 4.59 4.18
C TYR A 96 15.08 5.97 4.53
N LEU A 97 15.78 6.68 5.43
CA LEU A 97 15.35 7.98 5.94
C LEU A 97 16.39 9.05 5.64
N ASP A 98 15.92 10.28 5.43
CA ASP A 98 16.76 11.47 5.30
C ASP A 98 17.28 11.96 6.67
N ALA A 99 18.06 13.06 6.67
CA ALA A 99 18.59 13.68 7.88
C ALA A 99 17.52 14.24 8.82
N HIS A 100 16.29 14.41 8.34
CA HIS A 100 15.13 14.83 9.12
C HIS A 100 14.23 13.65 9.49
N HIS A 101 14.68 12.40 9.29
CA HIS A 101 13.94 11.17 9.50
C HIS A 101 12.64 11.08 8.66
N ARG A 102 12.61 11.67 7.49
CA ARG A 102 11.52 11.52 6.53
C ARG A 102 11.82 10.36 5.59
N LEU A 103 10.78 9.71 5.11
CA LEU A 103 10.93 8.58 4.21
C LEU A 103 11.55 9.01 2.87
N ILE A 104 12.64 8.36 2.50
CA ILE A 104 13.20 8.37 1.13
C ILE A 104 12.58 7.23 0.35
N GLU A 105 12.77 6.00 0.85
CA GLU A 105 12.28 4.79 0.20
C GLU A 105 12.10 3.65 1.22
N ALA A 106 11.24 2.70 0.90
CA ALA A 106 11.10 1.44 1.61
C ALA A 106 11.30 0.30 0.61
N GLU A 107 12.15 -0.67 0.94
CA GLU A 107 12.55 -1.77 0.06
C GLU A 107 12.53 -3.10 0.78
N GLU A 108 11.94 -4.10 0.15
CA GLU A 108 12.03 -5.49 0.59
C GLU A 108 13.35 -6.07 0.10
N LEU A 109 14.37 -6.07 0.95
CA LEU A 109 15.72 -6.54 0.57
C LEU A 109 15.82 -8.05 0.53
N PHE A 110 15.19 -8.74 1.47
CA PHE A 110 15.27 -10.20 1.55
C PHE A 110 13.88 -10.78 1.80
N ARG A 111 13.65 -11.94 1.20
CA ARG A 111 12.48 -12.78 1.45
C ARG A 111 12.92 -14.02 2.18
N GLY A 112 12.34 -14.26 3.33
CA GLY A 112 12.57 -15.44 4.14
C GLY A 112 11.70 -16.61 3.73
N THR A 113 12.15 -17.80 4.09
CA THR A 113 11.32 -18.99 4.18
C THR A 113 11.02 -19.25 5.65
N LEU A 114 10.00 -20.07 5.97
CA LEU A 114 9.60 -20.41 7.33
C LEU A 114 10.73 -20.90 8.25
N THR A 115 11.90 -21.24 7.69
CA THR A 115 13.01 -21.81 8.42
C THR A 115 14.28 -20.95 8.43
N GLN A 116 14.43 -20.00 7.51
CA GLN A 116 15.68 -19.23 7.43
C GLN A 116 15.52 -17.94 6.61
N THR A 117 15.91 -16.81 7.21
CA THR A 117 16.08 -15.54 6.51
C THR A 117 17.53 -15.11 6.66
N SER A 118 18.29 -15.08 5.57
CA SER A 118 19.66 -14.59 5.58
C SER A 118 19.68 -13.11 5.23
N VAL A 119 20.04 -12.28 6.21
CA VAL A 119 20.22 -10.84 6.01
C VAL A 119 21.70 -10.58 5.77
N TYR A 120 22.02 -9.94 4.66
CA TYR A 120 23.40 -9.55 4.32
C TYR A 120 23.61 -8.06 4.62
N PRO A 121 24.33 -7.70 5.71
CA PRO A 121 24.52 -6.30 6.10
C PRO A 121 25.14 -5.44 5.00
N ARG A 122 25.96 -6.03 4.15
CA ARG A 122 26.59 -5.36 3.01
C ARG A 122 25.55 -4.78 2.04
N GLU A 123 24.48 -5.51 1.76
CA GLU A 123 23.42 -5.05 0.85
C GLU A 123 22.60 -3.91 1.48
N VAL A 124 22.37 -3.96 2.80
CA VAL A 124 21.71 -2.88 3.54
C VAL A 124 22.55 -1.60 3.45
N VAL A 125 23.86 -1.68 3.70
CA VAL A 125 24.78 -0.53 3.63
C VAL A 125 24.86 0.02 2.20
N LYS A 126 24.95 -0.84 1.21
CA LYS A 126 24.97 -0.45 -0.19
C LYS A 126 23.68 0.29 -0.58
N GLY A 127 22.54 -0.23 -0.16
CA GLY A 127 21.22 0.40 -0.37
C GLY A 127 21.16 1.80 0.25
N ALA A 128 21.66 1.96 1.49
CA ALA A 128 21.72 3.22 2.19
C ALA A 128 22.61 4.25 1.47
N LEU A 129 23.79 3.86 1.04
CA LEU A 129 24.72 4.73 0.31
C LEU A 129 24.17 5.14 -1.05
N THR A 130 23.56 4.23 -1.78
CA THR A 130 22.96 4.51 -3.09
C THR A 130 21.84 5.56 -3.01
N ARG A 131 21.09 5.57 -1.90
CA ARG A 131 19.96 6.48 -1.67
C ARG A 131 20.33 7.72 -0.86
N ASN A 132 21.60 7.88 -0.48
CA ASN A 132 22.07 8.92 0.43
C ASN A 132 21.24 8.99 1.72
N ALA A 133 20.88 7.84 2.27
CA ALA A 133 20.11 7.76 3.50
C ALA A 133 21.01 8.13 4.70
N ALA A 134 20.46 8.96 5.60
CA ALA A 134 21.13 9.37 6.83
C ALA A 134 20.78 8.44 8.00
N ALA A 135 19.62 7.78 7.94
CA ALA A 135 19.16 6.83 8.95
C ALA A 135 18.39 5.66 8.30
N LEU A 136 18.27 4.56 9.03
CA LEU A 136 17.55 3.36 8.62
C LEU A 136 16.61 2.91 9.72
N ALA A 137 15.44 2.36 9.33
CA ALA A 137 14.63 1.49 10.18
C ALA A 137 14.54 0.10 9.51
N LEU A 138 14.64 -0.95 10.32
CA LEU A 138 14.72 -2.34 9.88
C LEU A 138 13.58 -3.15 10.51
#